data_8d1a210c7609c65b5e359f11934b24eb
#
_entry.id   8d1a210c7609c65b5e359f11934b24eb
#
_cell.length_a   1.000
_cell.length_b   1.000
_cell.length_c   1.000
_cell.angle_alpha   90.00
_cell.angle_beta   90.00
_cell.angle_gamma   90.00
#
_symmetry.space_group_name_H-M   'P 1'
#
loop_
_entity.id
_entity.type
_entity.pdbx_description
1 polymer ?
#
loop_
_entity_poly.entity_id
_entity_poly.type
_entity_poly.pdbx_seq_one_letter_code
_entity_poly.pdbx_strand_id
1 'polypeptide(L)'
;MKKIFFLILFTAVFAVLQTRAQTEEKRNKVILTVVDAGKTIITELNSVNLAFNRYENELEEPAVINDSAGEKVADKTARPGGVCYLTLEAKALSAEMLRVVVKAKNKFEGTITFTDPSTQKTLKTLRFKQGMLSSYSDQFSAVNYGDTYASSILSISCRDLNIDGIKLQ
;
A
#
# COMPACT_ATOMS: atom_id res chain seq x y z
N MET A 1 -49.52 -23.28 30.41
CA MET A 1 -48.12 -23.68 30.27
C MET A 1 -47.68 -23.89 28.80
N LYS A 2 -48.43 -24.54 27.94
CA LYS A 2 -48.05 -24.77 26.52
C LYS A 2 -47.86 -23.48 25.70
N LYS A 3 -48.61 -22.41 25.93
CA LYS A 3 -48.51 -21.14 25.20
C LYS A 3 -47.23 -20.35 25.54
N ILE A 4 -46.74 -20.43 26.77
CA ILE A 4 -45.51 -19.76 27.21
C ILE A 4 -44.29 -20.47 26.61
N PHE A 5 -44.31 -21.77 26.52
CA PHE A 5 -43.23 -22.57 25.91
C PHE A 5 -43.04 -22.25 24.41
N PHE A 6 -44.17 -22.02 23.72
CA PHE A 6 -44.14 -21.66 22.29
C PHE A 6 -43.56 -20.26 22.07
N LEU A 7 -43.85 -19.32 22.99
CA LEU A 7 -43.34 -17.95 22.92
C LEU A 7 -41.82 -17.93 23.14
N ILE A 8 -41.31 -18.70 24.12
CA ILE A 8 -39.86 -18.78 24.41
C ILE A 8 -39.11 -19.45 23.25
N LEU A 9 -39.67 -20.47 22.63
CA LEU A 9 -39.06 -21.13 21.48
C LEU A 9 -38.99 -20.20 20.27
N PHE A 10 -40.05 -19.38 20.07
CA PHE A 10 -40.08 -18.41 18.94
C PHE A 10 -39.05 -17.28 19.11
N THR A 11 -38.89 -16.77 20.33
CA THR A 11 -37.88 -15.74 20.61
C THR A 11 -36.44 -16.29 20.49
N ALA A 12 -36.20 -17.53 20.90
CA ALA A 12 -34.90 -18.19 20.75
C ALA A 12 -34.50 -18.37 19.29
N VAL A 13 -35.45 -18.76 18.43
CA VAL A 13 -35.23 -18.94 16.98
C VAL A 13 -34.91 -17.55 16.32
N PHE A 14 -35.62 -16.50 16.72
CA PHE A 14 -35.36 -15.14 16.20
C PHE A 14 -33.99 -14.60 16.63
N ALA A 15 -33.57 -14.88 17.87
CA ALA A 15 -32.24 -14.46 18.34
C ALA A 15 -31.09 -15.14 17.56
N VAL A 16 -31.25 -16.43 17.21
CA VAL A 16 -30.25 -17.16 16.40
C VAL A 16 -30.20 -16.67 14.95
N LEU A 17 -31.31 -16.18 14.40
CA LEU A 17 -31.32 -15.61 13.05
C LEU A 17 -30.67 -14.24 12.98
N GLN A 18 -30.71 -13.45 14.04
CA GLN A 18 -30.06 -12.14 14.08
C GLN A 18 -28.53 -12.21 14.24
N THR A 19 -28.00 -13.27 14.85
CA THR A 19 -26.53 -13.44 14.99
C THR A 19 -25.82 -13.79 13.67
N ARG A 20 -26.55 -14.21 12.65
CA ARG A 20 -25.99 -14.46 11.31
C ARG A 20 -26.03 -13.25 10.36
N ALA A 21 -26.62 -12.13 10.81
CA ALA A 21 -26.75 -10.91 10.00
C ALA A 21 -25.54 -9.97 10.12
N GLN A 22 -24.51 -10.29 10.89
CA GLN A 22 -23.19 -9.67 10.72
C GLN A 22 -22.56 -10.31 9.49
N THR A 23 -22.93 -9.80 8.34
CA THR A 23 -22.22 -10.04 7.08
C THR A 23 -20.79 -9.56 7.35
N GLU A 24 -19.84 -10.50 7.42
CA GLU A 24 -18.43 -10.11 7.34
C GLU A 24 -18.30 -9.20 6.13
N GLU A 25 -17.98 -7.94 6.39
CA GLU A 25 -17.67 -6.99 5.31
C GLU A 25 -16.61 -7.65 4.46
N LYS A 26 -16.97 -8.04 3.24
CA LYS A 26 -16.06 -8.67 2.30
C LYS A 26 -15.01 -7.64 1.89
N ARG A 27 -13.95 -7.55 2.67
CA ARG A 27 -12.83 -6.64 2.40
C ARG A 27 -12.05 -7.17 1.21
N ASN A 28 -11.72 -6.29 0.29
CA ASN A 28 -10.83 -6.63 -0.80
C ASN A 28 -9.49 -7.11 -0.23
N LYS A 29 -8.95 -8.17 -0.83
CA LYS A 29 -7.62 -8.66 -0.49
C LYS A 29 -6.59 -7.80 -1.20
N VAL A 30 -5.65 -7.25 -0.43
CA VAL A 30 -4.57 -6.41 -0.94
C VAL A 30 -3.24 -7.08 -0.65
N ILE A 31 -2.46 -7.34 -1.69
CA ILE A 31 -1.19 -8.08 -1.60
C ILE A 31 -0.07 -7.23 -2.17
N LEU A 32 0.97 -7.01 -1.38
CA LEU A 32 2.26 -6.52 -1.83
C LEU A 32 3.15 -7.72 -2.17
N THR A 33 3.70 -7.72 -3.38
CA THR A 33 4.71 -8.68 -3.83
C THR A 33 5.99 -7.94 -4.17
N VAL A 34 7.10 -8.33 -3.55
CA VAL A 34 8.44 -7.80 -3.82
C VAL A 34 9.34 -8.96 -4.21
N VAL A 35 10.23 -8.73 -5.19
CA VAL A 35 11.23 -9.73 -5.59
C VAL A 35 12.61 -9.22 -5.19
N ASP A 36 13.31 -9.97 -4.32
CA ASP A 36 14.69 -9.69 -3.91
C ASP A 36 15.57 -10.92 -4.15
N ALA A 37 16.65 -10.75 -4.90
CA ALA A 37 17.59 -11.82 -5.25
C ALA A 37 16.91 -13.11 -5.79
N GLY A 38 15.85 -12.96 -6.57
CA GLY A 38 15.10 -14.09 -7.15
C GLY A 38 14.08 -14.73 -6.21
N LYS A 39 13.99 -14.27 -4.95
CA LYS A 39 12.98 -14.71 -3.99
C LYS A 39 11.78 -13.78 -3.99
N THR A 40 10.60 -14.35 -4.10
CA THR A 40 9.32 -13.61 -4.00
C THR A 40 8.90 -13.51 -2.53
N ILE A 41 8.70 -12.29 -2.06
CA ILE A 41 8.24 -11.97 -0.71
C ILE A 41 6.85 -11.38 -0.82
N ILE A 42 5.91 -11.95 -0.09
CA ILE A 42 4.48 -11.57 -0.12
C ILE A 42 4.08 -11.02 1.23
N THR A 43 3.37 -9.90 1.22
CA THR A 43 2.81 -9.28 2.42
C THR A 43 1.36 -8.88 2.16
N GLU A 44 0.45 -9.30 3.02
CA GLU A 44 -0.93 -8.85 3.00
C GLU A 44 -1.02 -7.46 3.63
N LEU A 45 -1.73 -6.55 2.97
CA LEU A 45 -1.90 -5.16 3.40
C LEU A 45 -3.32 -4.91 3.86
N ASN A 46 -3.45 -4.11 4.92
CA ASN A 46 -4.73 -3.60 5.41
C ASN A 46 -5.19 -2.39 4.59
N SER A 47 -4.24 -1.52 4.23
CA SER A 47 -4.53 -0.32 3.44
C SER A 47 -3.34 0.09 2.56
N VAL A 48 -3.64 0.84 1.51
CA VAL A 48 -2.68 1.47 0.61
C VAL A 48 -3.14 2.89 0.31
N ASN A 49 -2.28 3.85 0.58
CA ASN A 49 -2.48 5.24 0.18
C ASN A 49 -1.40 5.60 -0.85
N LEU A 50 -1.81 6.27 -1.91
CA LEU A 50 -0.94 6.77 -2.96
C LEU A 50 -1.07 8.29 -3.07
N ALA A 51 0.06 8.98 -2.97
CA ALA A 51 0.18 10.39 -3.28
C ALA A 51 1.17 10.58 -4.43
N PHE A 52 0.80 11.42 -5.40
CA PHE A 52 1.67 11.80 -6.51
C PHE A 52 1.87 13.32 -6.46
N ASN A 53 3.09 13.76 -6.28
CA ASN A 53 3.45 15.18 -6.22
C ASN A 53 4.26 15.55 -7.45
N ARG A 54 3.78 16.53 -8.21
CA ARG A 54 4.55 17.20 -9.25
C ARG A 54 5.28 18.38 -8.61
N TYR A 55 6.54 18.56 -8.94
CA TYR A 55 7.26 19.77 -8.54
C TYR A 55 6.87 20.91 -9.47
N GLU A 56 6.29 21.97 -8.93
CA GLU A 56 5.88 23.17 -9.68
C GLU A 56 7.07 23.93 -10.26
N ASN A 57 8.27 23.75 -9.72
CA ASN A 57 9.47 24.46 -10.13
C ASN A 57 10.01 24.07 -11.52
N GLU A 58 9.34 23.13 -12.23
CA GLU A 58 9.76 22.73 -13.57
C GLU A 58 9.12 23.57 -14.70
N LEU A 59 8.30 24.58 -14.34
CA LEU A 59 7.77 25.56 -15.30
C LEU A 59 8.70 26.77 -15.49
N GLU A 60 9.77 26.91 -14.68
CA GLU A 60 10.81 27.88 -14.96
C GLU A 60 11.71 27.35 -16.08
N GLU A 61 11.70 28.06 -17.21
CA GLU A 61 12.65 27.81 -18.30
C GLU A 61 14.07 27.73 -17.73
N PRO A 62 14.86 26.72 -18.17
CA PRO A 62 16.23 26.58 -17.65
C PRO A 62 16.95 27.90 -17.83
N ALA A 63 17.38 28.51 -16.73
CA ALA A 63 18.16 29.74 -16.76
C ALA A 63 19.36 29.50 -17.66
N VAL A 64 19.44 30.22 -18.78
CA VAL A 64 20.57 30.17 -19.68
C VAL A 64 21.72 30.87 -18.94
N ILE A 65 22.52 30.09 -18.23
CA ILE A 65 23.79 30.62 -17.66
C ILE A 65 24.76 30.71 -18.83
N ASN A 66 24.93 31.91 -19.37
CA ASN A 66 26.01 32.20 -20.27
C ASN A 66 27.29 32.27 -19.44
N ASP A 67 28.12 31.24 -19.51
CA ASP A 67 29.46 31.38 -19.01
C ASP A 67 30.33 32.16 -20.02
N SER A 68 31.41 32.76 -19.55
CA SER A 68 32.26 33.66 -20.32
C SER A 68 33.02 32.99 -21.47
N ALA A 69 32.82 31.69 -21.71
CA ALA A 69 33.56 30.91 -22.72
C ALA A 69 32.67 30.51 -23.94
N GLY A 70 31.41 30.90 -23.98
CA GLY A 70 30.54 30.71 -25.16
C GLY A 70 30.12 29.26 -25.45
N GLU A 71 30.40 28.33 -24.59
CA GLU A 71 30.01 26.96 -24.77
C GLU A 71 28.64 26.69 -24.09
N LYS A 72 27.62 26.38 -24.88
CA LYS A 72 26.28 26.07 -24.40
C LYS A 72 26.29 24.72 -23.72
N VAL A 73 26.58 24.67 -22.42
CA VAL A 73 26.31 23.47 -21.62
C VAL A 73 24.84 23.47 -21.23
N ALA A 74 24.03 22.83 -22.04
CA ALA A 74 22.66 22.53 -21.66
C ALA A 74 22.72 21.46 -20.56
N ASP A 75 22.55 21.87 -19.32
CA ASP A 75 22.35 20.91 -18.23
C ASP A 75 20.97 20.19 -18.41
N LYS A 76 21.03 19.03 -19.04
CA LYS A 76 19.86 18.18 -19.34
C LYS A 76 19.37 17.39 -18.12
N THR A 77 19.60 17.86 -16.91
CA THR A 77 19.25 17.11 -15.70
C THR A 77 17.86 17.42 -15.12
N ALA A 78 17.16 18.43 -15.62
CA ALA A 78 15.77 18.66 -15.29
C ALA A 78 14.88 17.65 -16.02
N ARG A 79 14.66 16.48 -15.43
CA ARG A 79 13.62 15.56 -15.89
C ARG A 79 12.30 15.99 -15.28
N PRO A 80 11.29 16.36 -16.11
CA PRO A 80 9.95 16.55 -15.62
C PRO A 80 9.46 15.22 -15.05
N GLY A 81 9.31 15.11 -13.77
CA GLY A 81 8.91 13.87 -13.13
C GLY A 81 8.54 14.08 -11.68
N GLY A 82 7.29 13.83 -11.35
CA GLY A 82 6.82 13.83 -9.98
C GLY A 82 7.43 12.69 -9.15
N VAL A 83 7.32 12.80 -7.84
CA VAL A 83 7.60 11.71 -6.91
C VAL A 83 6.30 11.10 -6.42
N CYS A 84 6.21 9.79 -6.50
CA CYS A 84 5.12 9.03 -5.92
C CYS A 84 5.49 8.60 -4.49
N TYR A 85 4.54 8.74 -3.59
CA TYR A 85 4.64 8.23 -2.23
C TYR A 85 3.56 7.18 -2.02
N LEU A 86 3.97 6.00 -1.58
CA LEU A 86 3.10 4.90 -1.21
C LEU A 86 3.17 4.72 0.30
N THR A 87 2.04 4.87 0.99
CA THR A 87 1.93 4.50 2.39
C THR A 87 1.16 3.19 2.46
N LEU A 88 1.82 2.17 2.98
CA LEU A 88 1.34 0.80 3.05
C LEU A 88 1.18 0.42 4.52
N GLU A 89 0.01 -0.08 4.88
CA GLU A 89 -0.27 -0.58 6.21
C GLU A 89 -0.46 -2.09 6.16
N ALA A 90 0.24 -2.81 7.04
CA ALA A 90 0.11 -4.25 7.22
C ALA A 90 -0.08 -4.58 8.69
N LYS A 91 -0.71 -5.71 8.99
CA LYS A 91 -0.81 -6.21 10.37
C LYS A 91 0.58 -6.47 10.98
N ALA A 92 1.47 -7.04 10.19
CA ALA A 92 2.87 -7.26 10.54
C ALA A 92 3.71 -7.43 9.27
N LEU A 93 4.98 -7.05 9.34
CA LEU A 93 5.93 -7.31 8.27
C LEU A 93 6.79 -8.53 8.61
N SER A 94 7.04 -9.38 7.62
CA SER A 94 8.00 -10.47 7.77
C SER A 94 9.42 -9.93 7.92
N ALA A 95 10.27 -10.65 8.63
CA ALA A 95 11.69 -10.31 8.76
C ALA A 95 12.38 -10.21 7.39
N GLU A 96 11.92 -10.97 6.40
CA GLU A 96 12.43 -10.91 5.03
C GLU A 96 12.05 -9.60 4.34
N MET A 97 10.79 -9.19 4.44
CA MET A 97 10.33 -7.91 3.90
C MET A 97 11.09 -6.74 4.54
N LEU A 98 11.23 -6.74 5.87
CA LEU A 98 12.02 -5.73 6.59
C LEU A 98 13.46 -5.66 6.09
N ARG A 99 14.14 -6.80 5.90
CA ARG A 99 15.52 -6.82 5.38
C ARG A 99 15.64 -6.18 4.00
N VAL A 100 14.64 -6.34 3.13
CA VAL A 100 14.65 -5.71 1.81
C VAL A 100 14.47 -4.21 1.91
N VAL A 101 13.45 -3.76 2.65
CA VAL A 101 13.06 -2.35 2.65
C VAL A 101 14.00 -1.46 3.46
N VAL A 102 14.64 -1.97 4.53
CA VAL A 102 15.54 -1.18 5.39
C VAL A 102 16.99 -1.12 4.90
N LYS A 103 17.36 -1.89 3.87
CA LYS A 103 18.71 -1.79 3.30
C LYS A 103 18.97 -0.35 2.83
N ALA A 104 19.93 0.32 3.44
CA ALA A 104 20.32 1.69 3.07
C ALA A 104 20.67 1.75 1.57
N LYS A 105 20.15 2.75 0.87
CA LYS A 105 20.33 2.96 -0.59
C LYS A 105 19.80 1.82 -1.47
N ASN A 106 19.08 0.84 -0.93
CA ASN A 106 18.47 -0.22 -1.72
C ASN A 106 17.25 0.34 -2.47
N LYS A 107 17.26 0.16 -3.79
CA LYS A 107 16.09 0.42 -4.63
C LYS A 107 15.45 -0.91 -4.94
N PHE A 108 14.19 -1.07 -4.62
CA PHE A 108 13.44 -2.29 -4.87
C PHE A 108 12.22 -2.05 -5.76
N GLU A 109 11.71 -3.10 -6.30
CA GLU A 109 10.51 -3.09 -7.14
C GLU A 109 9.42 -3.91 -6.48
N GLY A 110 8.18 -3.51 -6.68
CA GLY A 110 7.05 -4.23 -6.12
C GLY A 110 5.78 -4.08 -6.94
N THR A 111 4.88 -5.01 -6.69
CA THR A 111 3.54 -5.01 -7.26
C THR A 111 2.53 -5.12 -6.12
N ILE A 112 1.53 -4.24 -6.13
CA ILE A 112 0.40 -4.29 -5.21
C ILE A 112 -0.82 -4.68 -6.01
N THR A 113 -1.47 -5.77 -5.63
CA THR A 113 -2.65 -6.31 -6.30
C THR A 113 -3.86 -6.24 -5.37
N PHE A 114 -4.94 -5.65 -5.86
CA PHE A 114 -6.24 -5.61 -5.19
C PHE A 114 -7.14 -6.67 -5.83
N THR A 115 -7.65 -7.59 -5.03
CA THR A 115 -8.46 -8.72 -5.50
C THR A 115 -9.79 -8.76 -4.76
N ASP A 116 -10.87 -8.95 -5.49
CA ASP A 116 -12.18 -9.26 -4.91
C ASP A 116 -12.14 -10.69 -4.33
N PRO A 117 -12.35 -10.87 -3.03
CA PRO A 117 -12.27 -12.18 -2.38
C PRO A 117 -13.34 -13.15 -2.86
N SER A 118 -14.48 -12.66 -3.37
CA SER A 118 -15.61 -13.48 -3.81
C SER A 118 -15.40 -14.05 -5.20
N THR A 119 -14.93 -13.22 -6.12
CA THR A 119 -14.77 -13.59 -7.53
C THR A 119 -13.34 -13.94 -7.90
N GLN A 120 -12.37 -13.71 -6.99
CA GLN A 120 -10.92 -13.81 -7.23
C GLN A 120 -10.44 -12.93 -8.39
N LYS A 121 -11.26 -11.96 -8.80
CA LYS A 121 -10.93 -11.04 -9.88
C LYS A 121 -10.00 -9.94 -9.38
N THR A 122 -8.93 -9.67 -10.13
CA THR A 122 -8.09 -8.50 -9.90
C THR A 122 -8.87 -7.22 -10.23
N LEU A 123 -8.99 -6.34 -9.25
CA LEU A 123 -9.68 -5.06 -9.35
C LEU A 123 -8.72 -3.94 -9.78
N LYS A 124 -7.48 -3.99 -9.26
CA LYS A 124 -6.47 -2.96 -9.50
C LYS A 124 -5.07 -3.53 -9.29
N THR A 125 -4.12 -3.03 -10.07
CA THR A 125 -2.71 -3.36 -9.94
C THR A 125 -1.87 -2.09 -9.93
N LEU A 126 -1.03 -1.93 -8.91
CA LEU A 126 -0.01 -0.90 -8.82
C LEU A 126 1.35 -1.57 -8.97
N ARG A 127 2.18 -1.10 -9.91
CA ARG A 127 3.58 -1.55 -10.05
C ARG A 127 4.50 -0.37 -9.86
N PHE A 128 5.41 -0.47 -8.94
CA PHE A 128 6.41 0.56 -8.70
C PHE A 128 7.82 0.03 -8.91
N LYS A 129 8.69 0.93 -9.40
CA LYS A 129 10.11 0.68 -9.55
C LYS A 129 10.91 1.74 -8.81
N GLN A 130 12.15 1.41 -8.50
CA GLN A 130 13.06 2.30 -7.77
C GLN A 130 12.46 2.80 -6.45
N GLY A 131 11.67 1.95 -5.79
CA GLY A 131 11.14 2.23 -4.46
C GLY A 131 12.25 2.32 -3.43
N MET A 132 12.18 3.34 -2.57
CA MET A 132 13.06 3.53 -1.43
C MET A 132 12.23 3.74 -0.18
N LEU A 133 12.65 3.16 0.93
CA LEU A 133 12.00 3.42 2.22
C LEU A 133 12.18 4.88 2.62
N SER A 134 11.07 5.60 2.82
CA SER A 134 11.06 6.95 3.38
C SER A 134 10.85 6.93 4.89
N SER A 135 9.96 6.06 5.38
CA SER A 135 9.74 5.86 6.81
C SER A 135 9.20 4.47 7.10
N TYR A 136 9.45 4.01 8.31
CA TYR A 136 8.89 2.81 8.88
C TYR A 136 8.42 3.08 10.30
N SER A 137 7.23 2.62 10.64
CA SER A 137 6.66 2.70 11.98
C SER A 137 5.99 1.38 12.33
N ASP A 138 6.23 0.89 13.52
CA ASP A 138 5.60 -0.28 14.09
C ASP A 138 4.89 0.11 15.38
N GLN A 139 3.63 -0.32 15.51
CA GLN A 139 2.85 -0.12 16.72
C GLN A 139 2.58 -1.46 17.39
N PHE A 140 3.04 -1.57 18.61
CA PHE A 140 2.81 -2.73 19.48
C PHE A 140 1.94 -2.30 20.66
N SER A 141 0.87 -3.04 20.93
CA SER A 141 0.05 -2.85 22.13
C SER A 141 0.30 -3.99 23.11
N ALA A 142 0.64 -3.65 24.36
CA ALA A 142 0.76 -4.63 25.45
C ALA A 142 -0.62 -5.01 26.03
N VAL A 143 -1.67 -4.30 25.66
CA VAL A 143 -3.03 -4.51 26.17
C VAL A 143 -3.80 -5.40 25.22
N ASN A 144 -4.15 -6.59 25.71
CA ASN A 144 -4.86 -7.60 24.93
C ASN A 144 -6.38 -7.38 25.06
N TYR A 145 -6.93 -6.45 24.29
CA TYR A 145 -8.38 -6.30 24.12
C TYR A 145 -8.83 -7.09 22.89
N GLY A 146 -8.91 -8.44 23.03
CA GLY A 146 -9.54 -9.33 22.04
C GLY A 146 -8.80 -9.47 20.70
N ASP A 147 -8.57 -8.42 19.97
CA ASP A 147 -7.75 -8.38 18.76
C ASP A 147 -6.53 -7.48 18.99
N THR A 148 -5.34 -8.07 18.98
CA THR A 148 -4.09 -7.34 19.14
C THR A 148 -3.90 -6.42 17.94
N TYR A 149 -4.07 -5.12 18.13
CA TYR A 149 -3.74 -4.13 17.11
C TYR A 149 -2.21 -4.03 17.02
N ALA A 150 -1.63 -4.88 16.20
CA ALA A 150 -0.30 -4.66 15.68
C ALA A 150 -0.47 -4.03 14.28
N SER A 151 0.20 -2.94 14.02
CA SER A 151 0.17 -2.26 12.72
C SER A 151 1.57 -1.82 12.35
N SER A 152 2.02 -2.25 11.19
CA SER A 152 3.28 -1.84 10.57
C SER A 152 2.97 -0.92 9.41
N ILE A 153 3.52 0.29 9.42
CA ILE A 153 3.33 1.28 8.36
C ILE A 153 4.66 1.51 7.64
N LEU A 154 4.64 1.33 6.34
CA LEU A 154 5.75 1.61 5.43
C LEU A 154 5.40 2.81 4.56
N SER A 155 6.25 3.82 4.53
CA SER A 155 6.21 4.87 3.50
C SER A 155 7.35 4.67 2.52
N ILE A 156 7.02 4.53 1.25
CA ILE A 156 7.94 4.28 0.14
C ILE A 156 7.85 5.45 -0.83
N SER A 157 8.98 6.04 -1.17
CA SER A 157 9.06 6.95 -2.32
C SER A 157 9.47 6.16 -3.56
N CYS A 158 8.83 6.42 -4.70
CA CYS A 158 9.19 5.81 -5.98
C CYS A 158 9.07 6.81 -7.12
N ARG A 159 9.86 6.62 -8.17
CA ARG A 159 9.83 7.50 -9.35
C ARG A 159 8.97 6.95 -10.48
N ASP A 160 8.97 5.63 -10.64
CA ASP A 160 8.20 4.95 -11.67
C ASP A 160 7.03 4.23 -11.02
N LEU A 161 5.83 4.70 -11.29
CA LEU A 161 4.61 4.05 -10.86
C LEU A 161 3.69 3.80 -12.06
N ASN A 162 3.15 2.61 -12.14
CA ASN A 162 2.15 2.21 -13.11
C ASN A 162 0.89 1.75 -12.39
N ILE A 163 -0.26 2.27 -12.83
CA ILE A 163 -1.58 1.90 -12.31
C ILE A 163 -2.38 1.31 -13.48
N ASP A 164 -2.68 0.02 -13.43
CA ASP A 164 -3.46 -0.70 -14.43
C ASP A 164 -2.97 -0.48 -15.88
N GLY A 165 -1.64 -0.39 -16.06
CA GLY A 165 -1.01 -0.14 -17.34
C GLY A 165 -0.71 1.34 -17.63
N ILE A 166 -1.28 2.28 -16.88
CA ILE A 166 -1.05 3.70 -17.04
C ILE A 166 0.16 4.13 -16.20
N LYS A 167 1.20 4.65 -16.85
CA LYS A 167 2.39 5.14 -16.18
C LYS A 167 2.18 6.58 -15.69
N LEU A 168 2.42 6.81 -14.40
CA LEU A 168 2.49 8.16 -13.82
C LEU A 168 3.91 8.71 -14.02
N GLN A 169 4.00 9.83 -14.71
CA GLN A 169 5.25 10.58 -14.98
C GLN A 169 5.15 12.00 -14.49
#